data_143ccdd2a248954583ae69adb0e8f9e8
#
_entry.id   143ccdd2a248954583ae69adb0e8f9e8
#
_cell.length_a   1.000
_cell.length_b   1.000
_cell.length_c   1.000
_cell.angle_alpha   90.00
_cell.angle_beta   90.00
_cell.angle_gamma   90.00
#
_symmetry.space_group_name_H-M   'P 1'
#
loop_
_entity.id
_entity.type
_entity.pdbx_description
1 polymer ?
#
loop_
_entity_poly.entity_id
_entity_poly.type
_entity_poly.pdbx_seq_one_letter_code
_entity_poly.pdbx_strand_id
1 'polypeptide(L)'
;MRIDSSGNVGIGLTNPAHQLELGNGDSTIRLNATAGGNAALKFLTNTGNVGQIVFGDTDDDDIGFIQYAHSDNSLRFAVNALERMRITPGLSNRANLFFNCTSSPSPSVHGSAILPNGSFGNYYLSFTTRTVAFSHAEFGNGNGVVGSIHTNGSATLFNTSSDYRLKENVIDLDGAITRVKQLAPKRFNF
;
A
#
# COMPACT_ATOMS: atom_id res chain seq x y z
N MET A 1 24.41 -27.90 -19.99
CA MET A 1 23.06 -28.47 -19.69
C MET A 1 23.24 -29.92 -19.32
N ARG A 2 22.60 -30.34 -18.24
CA ARG A 2 22.57 -31.74 -17.74
C ARG A 2 21.11 -32.11 -17.43
N ILE A 3 20.80 -33.38 -17.67
CA ILE A 3 19.55 -34.02 -17.22
C ILE A 3 19.98 -35.09 -16.20
N ASP A 4 19.43 -35.05 -14.99
CA ASP A 4 19.70 -36.03 -13.94
C ASP A 4 18.83 -37.29 -14.08
N SER A 5 18.99 -38.27 -13.18
CA SER A 5 18.20 -39.51 -13.19
C SER A 5 16.72 -39.31 -12.86
N SER A 6 16.34 -38.21 -12.28
CA SER A 6 14.94 -37.83 -11.98
C SER A 6 14.29 -37.01 -13.11
N GLY A 7 15.05 -36.70 -14.17
CA GLY A 7 14.57 -35.91 -15.30
C GLY A 7 14.68 -34.39 -15.10
N ASN A 8 15.32 -33.93 -14.03
CA ASN A 8 15.55 -32.48 -13.80
C ASN A 8 16.63 -31.94 -14.74
N VAL A 9 16.42 -30.74 -15.25
CA VAL A 9 17.33 -30.06 -16.19
C VAL A 9 18.10 -29.00 -15.45
N GLY A 10 19.43 -29.16 -15.35
CA GLY A 10 20.36 -28.14 -14.83
C GLY A 10 21.10 -27.44 -15.95
N ILE A 11 21.13 -26.11 -15.91
CA ILE A 11 21.96 -25.27 -16.77
C ILE A 11 22.98 -24.58 -15.88
N GLY A 12 24.26 -24.95 -16.02
CA GLY A 12 25.32 -24.48 -15.13
C GLY A 12 25.45 -25.27 -13.82
N LEU A 13 24.64 -26.29 -13.58
CA LEU A 13 24.59 -27.12 -12.39
C LEU A 13 24.76 -28.62 -12.72
N THR A 14 25.31 -29.36 -11.76
CA THR A 14 25.46 -30.83 -11.87
C THR A 14 24.37 -31.60 -11.15
N ASN A 15 23.78 -31.02 -10.08
CA ASN A 15 22.74 -31.64 -9.27
C ASN A 15 21.56 -30.67 -9.12
N PRO A 16 20.67 -30.58 -10.12
CA PRO A 16 19.51 -29.69 -10.02
C PRO A 16 18.49 -30.23 -9.00
N ALA A 17 18.02 -29.36 -8.09
CA ALA A 17 17.00 -29.70 -7.09
C ALA A 17 15.58 -29.53 -7.64
N HIS A 18 15.41 -28.80 -8.74
CA HIS A 18 14.13 -28.51 -9.38
C HIS A 18 14.10 -29.02 -10.82
N GLN A 19 12.89 -29.21 -11.39
CA GLN A 19 12.71 -29.69 -12.76
C GLN A 19 13.48 -28.88 -13.82
N LEU A 20 13.59 -27.57 -13.61
CA LEU A 20 14.49 -26.69 -14.37
C LEU A 20 15.19 -25.77 -13.38
N GLU A 21 16.52 -25.81 -13.37
CA GLU A 21 17.33 -24.97 -12.49
C GLU A 21 18.51 -24.38 -13.26
N LEU A 22 18.71 -23.06 -13.11
CA LEU A 22 19.84 -22.32 -13.64
C LEU A 22 20.72 -21.86 -12.48
N GLY A 23 22.00 -22.14 -12.54
CA GLY A 23 22.93 -21.78 -11.48
C GLY A 23 24.36 -21.61 -11.97
N ASN A 24 25.27 -21.30 -11.03
CA ASN A 24 26.68 -21.03 -11.24
C ASN A 24 26.94 -19.58 -11.67
N GLY A 25 27.02 -18.69 -10.68
CA GLY A 25 27.19 -17.25 -10.89
C GLY A 25 25.90 -16.54 -11.26
N ASP A 26 26.01 -15.43 -11.97
CA ASP A 26 24.84 -14.65 -12.40
C ASP A 26 23.99 -15.44 -13.40
N SER A 27 22.74 -15.69 -13.06
CA SER A 27 21.80 -16.43 -13.89
C SER A 27 20.65 -15.55 -14.35
N THR A 28 20.39 -15.54 -15.67
CA THR A 28 19.35 -14.71 -16.27
C THR A 28 18.47 -15.51 -17.21
N ILE A 29 17.15 -15.41 -17.03
CA ILE A 29 16.17 -15.90 -18.01
C ILE A 29 15.70 -14.70 -18.82
N ARG A 30 15.99 -14.70 -20.15
CA ARG A 30 15.52 -13.67 -21.07
C ARG A 30 14.43 -14.22 -21.97
N LEU A 31 13.25 -13.63 -21.86
CA LEU A 31 12.16 -13.86 -22.81
C LEU A 31 12.17 -12.71 -23.82
N ASN A 32 12.45 -13.00 -25.10
CA ASN A 32 12.59 -12.00 -26.13
C ASN A 32 11.59 -12.27 -27.26
N ALA A 33 10.71 -11.30 -27.51
CA ALA A 33 9.83 -11.29 -28.66
C ALA A 33 10.34 -10.27 -29.69
N THR A 34 10.38 -10.66 -30.94
CA THR A 34 10.77 -9.82 -32.07
C THR A 34 9.58 -9.59 -33.02
N ALA A 35 9.67 -8.60 -33.88
CA ALA A 35 8.67 -8.36 -34.92
C ALA A 35 7.22 -8.15 -34.43
N GLY A 36 7.05 -7.46 -33.28
CA GLY A 36 5.72 -7.09 -32.77
C GLY A 36 5.00 -8.19 -31.95
N GLY A 37 5.68 -9.32 -31.65
CA GLY A 37 5.14 -10.36 -30.76
C GLY A 37 5.19 -9.96 -29.28
N ASN A 38 4.50 -10.74 -28.44
CA ASN A 38 4.52 -10.60 -26.98
C ASN A 38 5.44 -11.67 -26.35
N ALA A 39 6.25 -11.28 -25.37
CA ALA A 39 6.97 -12.22 -24.51
C ALA A 39 6.18 -12.38 -23.20
N ALA A 40 5.95 -13.62 -22.77
CA ALA A 40 5.17 -13.90 -21.57
C ALA A 40 5.77 -15.05 -20.74
N LEU A 41 5.76 -14.88 -19.42
CA LEU A 41 5.89 -15.97 -18.46
C LEU A 41 4.49 -16.30 -17.92
N LYS A 42 4.03 -17.54 -18.09
CA LYS A 42 2.67 -17.94 -17.77
C LYS A 42 2.66 -19.00 -16.66
N PHE A 43 2.01 -18.68 -15.54
CA PHE A 43 1.75 -19.61 -14.46
C PHE A 43 0.33 -20.17 -14.60
N LEU A 44 0.18 -21.48 -14.69
CA LEU A 44 -1.12 -22.16 -14.75
C LEU A 44 -1.22 -23.09 -13.56
N THR A 45 -2.22 -22.86 -12.73
CA THR A 45 -2.51 -23.68 -11.56
C THR A 45 -4.02 -23.95 -11.47
N ASN A 46 -4.42 -24.86 -10.58
CA ASN A 46 -5.83 -25.12 -10.32
C ASN A 46 -6.50 -23.94 -9.58
N THR A 47 -7.83 -23.88 -9.62
CA THR A 47 -8.65 -22.78 -9.08
C THR A 47 -8.50 -22.54 -7.58
N GLY A 48 -8.00 -23.50 -6.81
CA GLY A 48 -7.73 -23.34 -5.36
C GLY A 48 -6.28 -23.00 -5.02
N ASN A 49 -5.39 -22.97 -6.02
CA ASN A 49 -3.95 -22.84 -5.81
C ASN A 49 -3.47 -21.42 -6.14
N VAL A 50 -2.15 -21.23 -6.05
CA VAL A 50 -1.49 -19.95 -6.28
C VAL A 50 -0.49 -20.03 -7.42
N GLY A 51 -0.39 -18.98 -8.23
CA GLY A 51 0.76 -18.74 -9.12
C GLY A 51 1.62 -17.65 -8.49
N GLN A 52 2.95 -17.86 -8.43
CA GLN A 52 3.81 -16.93 -7.69
C GLN A 52 5.22 -16.78 -8.29
N ILE A 53 5.83 -15.64 -8.00
CA ILE A 53 7.27 -15.39 -8.12
C ILE A 53 7.77 -15.27 -6.68
N VAL A 54 8.76 -16.07 -6.32
CA VAL A 54 9.31 -16.13 -4.97
C VAL A 54 10.72 -15.54 -4.97
N PHE A 55 11.05 -14.81 -3.92
CA PHE A 55 12.36 -14.24 -3.63
C PHE A 55 12.84 -14.83 -2.32
N GLY A 56 13.94 -15.55 -2.37
CA GLY A 56 14.55 -16.19 -1.22
C GLY A 56 16.06 -15.98 -1.17
N ASP A 57 16.66 -16.41 -0.09
CA ASP A 57 18.10 -16.50 0.09
C ASP A 57 18.49 -17.88 0.63
N THR A 58 19.71 -18.05 1.12
CA THR A 58 20.20 -19.34 1.64
C THR A 58 19.59 -19.76 2.97
N ASP A 59 19.00 -18.83 3.70
CA ASP A 59 18.44 -19.03 5.05
C ASP A 59 16.91 -19.21 5.00
N ASP A 60 16.26 -18.56 3.99
CA ASP A 60 14.81 -18.57 3.81
C ASP A 60 14.49 -18.45 2.32
N ASP A 61 13.96 -19.49 1.72
CA ASP A 61 13.74 -19.58 0.27
C ASP A 61 12.45 -18.89 -0.22
N ASP A 62 11.60 -18.37 0.70
CA ASP A 62 10.33 -17.72 0.39
C ASP A 62 10.06 -16.43 1.19
N ILE A 63 11.12 -15.76 1.65
CA ILE A 63 11.04 -14.53 2.46
C ILE A 63 10.24 -13.39 1.80
N GLY A 64 10.12 -13.40 0.47
CA GLY A 64 9.32 -12.44 -0.29
C GLY A 64 8.62 -13.07 -1.47
N PHE A 65 7.45 -12.55 -1.88
CA PHE A 65 6.77 -13.04 -3.06
C PHE A 65 5.84 -12.01 -3.72
N ILE A 66 5.60 -12.24 -5.02
CA ILE A 66 4.46 -11.70 -5.77
C ILE A 66 3.59 -12.90 -6.13
N GLN A 67 2.34 -12.92 -5.66
CA GLN A 67 1.47 -14.08 -5.72
C GLN A 67 0.07 -13.72 -6.21
N TYR A 68 -0.47 -14.51 -7.13
CA TYR A 68 -1.89 -14.50 -7.44
C TYR A 68 -2.58 -15.71 -6.82
N ALA A 69 -3.54 -15.48 -5.93
CA ALA A 69 -4.34 -16.51 -5.28
C ALA A 69 -5.67 -16.68 -6.02
N HIS A 70 -5.88 -17.85 -6.62
CA HIS A 70 -7.11 -18.14 -7.35
C HIS A 70 -8.33 -18.37 -6.45
N SER A 71 -8.13 -18.70 -5.18
CA SER A 71 -9.21 -18.95 -4.22
C SER A 71 -10.07 -17.72 -3.93
N ASP A 72 -9.48 -16.53 -3.96
CA ASP A 72 -10.13 -15.24 -3.71
C ASP A 72 -9.86 -14.20 -4.80
N ASN A 73 -9.19 -14.61 -5.89
CA ASN A 73 -8.78 -13.77 -7.01
C ASN A 73 -7.97 -12.53 -6.57
N SER A 74 -7.07 -12.70 -5.61
CA SER A 74 -6.25 -11.60 -5.10
C SER A 74 -4.81 -11.65 -5.63
N LEU A 75 -4.26 -10.47 -5.92
CA LEU A 75 -2.83 -10.28 -6.16
C LEU A 75 -2.19 -9.74 -4.88
N ARG A 76 -1.15 -10.41 -4.40
CA ARG A 76 -0.52 -10.18 -3.10
C ARG A 76 0.98 -9.93 -3.25
N PHE A 77 1.50 -9.07 -2.38
CA PHE A 77 2.93 -8.77 -2.27
C PHE A 77 3.36 -8.99 -0.82
N ALA A 78 4.39 -9.80 -0.63
CA ALA A 78 4.97 -10.07 0.67
C ALA A 78 6.41 -9.60 0.76
N VAL A 79 6.78 -9.11 1.92
CA VAL A 79 8.14 -8.73 2.30
C VAL A 79 8.37 -9.20 3.74
N ASN A 80 9.51 -9.87 3.97
CA ASN A 80 9.88 -10.44 5.26
C ASN A 80 8.80 -11.41 5.78
N ALA A 81 8.40 -12.36 4.92
CA ALA A 81 7.38 -13.39 5.13
C ALA A 81 5.98 -12.85 5.52
N LEU A 82 5.74 -11.53 5.40
CA LEU A 82 4.48 -10.90 5.74
C LEU A 82 3.85 -10.21 4.53
N GLU A 83 2.56 -10.44 4.31
CA GLU A 83 1.81 -9.71 3.29
C GLU A 83 1.75 -8.22 3.65
N ARG A 84 2.20 -7.37 2.72
CA ARG A 84 2.28 -5.90 2.88
C ARG A 84 1.28 -5.16 2.02
N MET A 85 0.93 -5.74 0.87
CA MET A 85 -0.02 -5.14 -0.07
C MET A 85 -0.88 -6.23 -0.70
N ARG A 86 -2.15 -5.91 -0.92
CA ARG A 86 -3.10 -6.79 -1.59
C ARG A 86 -4.03 -6.00 -2.50
N ILE A 87 -4.31 -6.58 -3.67
CA ILE A 87 -5.37 -6.14 -4.56
C ILE A 87 -6.41 -7.26 -4.61
N THR A 88 -7.66 -6.96 -4.30
CA THR A 88 -8.77 -7.93 -4.37
C THR A 88 -9.87 -7.44 -5.29
N PRO A 89 -10.72 -8.35 -5.79
CA PRO A 89 -11.96 -7.92 -6.44
C PRO A 89 -12.78 -7.04 -5.51
N GLY A 90 -13.30 -5.96 -6.04
CA GLY A 90 -14.23 -5.07 -5.37
C GLY A 90 -15.60 -5.11 -6.04
N LEU A 91 -16.48 -4.21 -5.65
CA LEU A 91 -17.80 -4.07 -6.25
C LEU A 91 -17.73 -3.49 -7.67
N SER A 92 -18.61 -3.95 -8.57
CA SER A 92 -18.82 -3.35 -9.90
C SER A 92 -17.55 -3.25 -10.76
N ASN A 93 -16.79 -4.35 -10.88
CA ASN A 93 -15.54 -4.43 -11.67
C ASN A 93 -14.42 -3.48 -11.19
N ARG A 94 -14.45 -3.05 -9.95
CA ARG A 94 -13.41 -2.25 -9.31
C ARG A 94 -12.57 -3.14 -8.40
N ALA A 95 -11.36 -2.69 -8.06
CA ALA A 95 -10.48 -3.38 -7.13
C ALA A 95 -10.43 -2.67 -5.78
N ASN A 96 -10.28 -3.43 -4.71
CA ASN A 96 -9.85 -2.92 -3.42
C ASN A 96 -8.31 -3.01 -3.34
N LEU A 97 -7.67 -1.98 -2.81
CA LEU A 97 -6.24 -1.96 -2.56
C LEU A 97 -6.00 -1.80 -1.06
N PHE A 98 -5.27 -2.75 -0.47
CA PHE A 98 -4.97 -2.78 0.95
C PHE A 98 -3.46 -2.66 1.20
N PHE A 99 -3.08 -1.96 2.28
CA PHE A 99 -1.71 -1.84 2.78
C PHE A 99 -1.66 -2.24 4.26
N ASN A 100 -0.80 -3.20 4.60
CA ASN A 100 -0.63 -3.77 5.95
C ASN A 100 -1.94 -4.29 6.58
N CYS A 101 -2.89 -4.72 5.75
CA CYS A 101 -4.13 -5.34 6.18
C CYS A 101 -4.68 -6.22 5.07
N THR A 102 -5.45 -7.24 5.43
CA THR A 102 -6.03 -8.23 4.51
C THR A 102 -7.53 -8.02 4.28
N SER A 103 -8.12 -7.08 5.00
CA SER A 103 -9.52 -6.67 4.94
C SER A 103 -9.64 -5.17 5.15
N SER A 104 -10.85 -4.62 4.98
CA SER A 104 -11.09 -3.19 5.21
C SER A 104 -10.62 -2.75 6.59
N PRO A 105 -9.78 -1.71 6.68
CA PRO A 105 -9.36 -1.13 7.96
C PRO A 105 -10.57 -0.72 8.80
N SER A 106 -10.46 -0.92 10.10
CA SER A 106 -11.52 -0.67 11.09
C SER A 106 -10.88 -0.38 12.45
N PRO A 107 -11.65 -0.06 13.49
CA PRO A 107 -11.11 0.09 14.84
C PRO A 107 -10.35 -1.14 15.36
N SER A 108 -10.61 -2.32 14.81
CA SER A 108 -9.92 -3.58 15.15
C SER A 108 -8.92 -4.06 14.09
N VAL A 109 -8.85 -3.41 12.93
CA VAL A 109 -7.95 -3.77 11.81
C VAL A 109 -7.09 -2.57 11.46
N HIS A 110 -5.84 -2.62 11.92
CA HIS A 110 -4.84 -1.61 11.60
C HIS A 110 -4.43 -1.70 10.14
N GLY A 111 -4.34 -0.56 9.46
CA GLY A 111 -3.90 -0.48 8.07
C GLY A 111 -4.53 0.65 7.30
N SER A 112 -4.27 0.67 5.99
CA SER A 112 -4.90 1.62 5.08
C SER A 112 -5.39 0.93 3.82
N ALA A 113 -6.41 1.51 3.19
CA ALA A 113 -6.99 0.97 1.98
C ALA A 113 -7.54 2.06 1.06
N ILE A 114 -7.57 1.74 -0.25
CA ILE A 114 -8.35 2.48 -1.24
C ILE A 114 -9.48 1.54 -1.67
N LEU A 115 -10.71 1.95 -1.39
CA LEU A 115 -11.90 1.15 -1.62
C LEU A 115 -12.87 1.85 -2.57
N PRO A 116 -13.56 1.12 -3.45
CA PRO A 116 -14.60 1.69 -4.30
C PRO A 116 -15.81 2.11 -3.46
N ASN A 117 -16.35 3.29 -3.75
CA ASN A 117 -17.58 3.80 -3.17
C ASN A 117 -18.69 3.82 -4.24
N GLY A 118 -19.44 2.72 -4.34
CA GLY A 118 -20.53 2.59 -5.30
C GLY A 118 -20.09 2.90 -6.74
N SER A 119 -20.91 3.66 -7.47
CA SER A 119 -20.66 4.02 -8.87
C SER A 119 -19.78 5.27 -9.06
N PHE A 120 -19.51 6.04 -8.03
CA PHE A 120 -19.04 7.44 -8.18
C PHE A 120 -17.61 7.72 -7.75
N GLY A 121 -16.88 6.78 -7.17
CA GLY A 121 -15.50 7.09 -6.78
C GLY A 121 -14.84 6.04 -5.90
N ASN A 122 -13.71 6.41 -5.36
CA ASN A 122 -12.97 5.66 -4.35
C ASN A 122 -12.86 6.51 -3.10
N TYR A 123 -12.75 5.87 -1.93
CA TYR A 123 -12.41 6.55 -0.70
C TYR A 123 -11.19 5.88 -0.06
N TYR A 124 -10.43 6.69 0.66
CA TYR A 124 -9.27 6.24 1.41
C TYR A 124 -9.67 5.99 2.86
N LEU A 125 -9.29 4.83 3.38
CA LEU A 125 -9.40 4.48 4.79
C LEU A 125 -8.01 4.38 5.41
N SER A 126 -7.84 4.98 6.56
CA SER A 126 -6.66 4.81 7.41
C SER A 126 -7.12 4.64 8.85
N PHE A 127 -6.83 3.48 9.43
CA PHE A 127 -7.17 3.17 10.81
C PHE A 127 -5.95 2.76 11.60
N THR A 128 -5.96 3.13 12.86
CA THR A 128 -5.08 2.59 13.90
C THR A 128 -5.93 1.98 14.99
N THR A 129 -5.45 0.91 15.59
CA THR A 129 -6.07 0.31 16.79
C THR A 129 -5.77 1.10 18.07
N ARG A 130 -4.98 2.18 17.98
CA ARG A 130 -4.62 3.02 19.11
C ARG A 130 -5.76 3.99 19.44
N THR A 131 -5.98 4.20 20.73
CA THR A 131 -6.93 5.18 21.26
C THR A 131 -6.30 6.54 21.58
N VAL A 132 -5.00 6.68 21.35
CA VAL A 132 -4.22 7.91 21.54
C VAL A 132 -4.08 8.68 20.21
N ALA A 133 -3.53 9.87 20.29
CA ALA A 133 -3.25 10.68 19.09
C ALA A 133 -2.42 9.92 18.04
N PHE A 134 -2.85 9.98 16.79
CA PHE A 134 -2.19 9.33 15.67
C PHE A 134 -2.37 10.16 14.38
N SER A 135 -1.27 10.40 13.66
CA SER A 135 -1.30 11.09 12.36
C SER A 135 -1.68 10.10 11.25
N HIS A 136 -2.73 10.41 10.51
CA HIS A 136 -3.16 9.65 9.32
C HIS A 136 -2.56 10.19 8.02
N ALA A 137 -2.24 11.47 7.97
CA ALA A 137 -1.50 12.12 6.91
C ALA A 137 -0.62 13.22 7.49
N GLU A 138 0.60 13.34 7.00
CA GLU A 138 1.53 14.40 7.34
C GLU A 138 1.98 15.12 6.06
N PHE A 139 2.04 16.44 6.12
CA PHE A 139 2.49 17.30 5.05
C PHE A 139 3.79 17.94 5.46
N GLY A 140 4.85 17.69 4.71
CA GLY A 140 6.19 18.18 5.02
C GLY A 140 6.83 18.93 3.86
N ASN A 141 7.81 19.77 4.19
CA ASN A 141 8.71 20.44 3.26
C ASN A 141 10.13 20.49 3.86
N GLY A 142 11.03 21.30 3.28
CA GLY A 142 12.41 21.44 3.77
C GLY A 142 12.54 21.92 5.22
N ASN A 143 11.48 22.46 5.84
CA ASN A 143 11.43 22.87 7.24
C ASN A 143 10.86 21.79 8.19
N GLY A 144 10.52 20.62 7.68
CA GLY A 144 9.93 19.51 8.44
C GLY A 144 8.43 19.35 8.19
N VAL A 145 7.69 18.76 9.15
CA VAL A 145 6.23 18.57 9.08
C VAL A 145 5.56 19.92 9.34
N VAL A 146 4.79 20.40 8.36
CA VAL A 146 4.10 21.70 8.39
C VAL A 146 2.58 21.58 8.47
N GLY A 147 2.04 20.36 8.39
CA GLY A 147 0.61 20.12 8.56
C GLY A 147 0.31 18.64 8.72
N SER A 148 -0.86 18.32 9.28
CA SER A 148 -1.30 16.94 9.42
C SER A 148 -2.82 16.81 9.52
N ILE A 149 -3.31 15.61 9.18
CA ILE A 149 -4.65 15.13 9.54
C ILE A 149 -4.43 14.05 10.57
N HIS A 150 -4.90 14.24 11.82
CA HIS A 150 -4.74 13.27 12.88
C HIS A 150 -6.00 13.12 13.74
N THR A 151 -6.06 12.03 14.50
CA THR A 151 -7.08 11.81 15.51
C THR A 151 -6.48 11.92 16.90
N ASN A 152 -7.27 12.33 17.91
CA ASN A 152 -6.84 12.45 19.30
C ASN A 152 -7.68 11.61 20.27
N GLY A 153 -8.21 10.49 19.79
CA GLY A 153 -9.06 9.58 20.55
C GLY A 153 -10.56 9.81 20.34
N SER A 154 -11.02 11.04 20.17
CA SER A 154 -12.46 11.37 20.00
C SER A 154 -12.77 12.30 18.83
N ALA A 155 -11.77 12.95 18.27
CA ALA A 155 -11.95 13.95 17.20
C ALA A 155 -10.89 13.82 16.11
N THR A 156 -11.24 14.25 14.90
CA THR A 156 -10.31 14.47 13.79
C THR A 156 -9.90 15.93 13.79
N LEU A 157 -8.60 16.17 13.69
CA LEU A 157 -8.00 17.50 13.70
C LEU A 157 -7.23 17.73 12.40
N PHE A 158 -7.41 18.89 11.81
CA PHE A 158 -6.65 19.39 10.67
C PHE A 158 -5.64 20.43 11.19
N ASN A 159 -4.39 20.00 11.34
CA ASN A 159 -3.34 20.87 11.83
C ASN A 159 -2.65 21.58 10.67
N THR A 160 -2.57 22.88 10.80
CA THR A 160 -1.68 23.72 10.00
C THR A 160 -0.72 24.43 10.94
N SER A 161 0.54 24.52 10.58
CA SER A 161 1.48 25.29 11.37
C SER A 161 1.15 26.79 11.22
N SER A 162 0.79 27.42 12.33
CA SER A 162 0.75 28.87 12.43
C SER A 162 1.85 29.30 13.39
N ASP A 163 3.08 29.30 12.89
CA ASP A 163 4.24 29.65 13.70
C ASP A 163 4.19 31.15 14.03
N TYR A 164 4.17 31.44 15.32
CA TYR A 164 4.22 32.83 15.84
C TYR A 164 5.47 33.56 15.32
N ARG A 165 6.59 32.88 15.10
CA ARG A 165 7.85 33.44 14.59
C ARG A 165 7.74 34.00 13.16
N LEU A 166 6.72 33.57 12.40
CA LEU A 166 6.45 34.04 11.04
C LEU A 166 5.52 35.25 11.02
N LYS A 167 5.06 35.72 12.18
CA LYS A 167 4.18 36.86 12.30
C LYS A 167 5.01 38.10 12.63
N GLU A 168 5.04 39.05 11.73
CA GLU A 168 5.72 40.32 11.90
C GLU A 168 4.72 41.40 12.34
N ASN A 169 5.22 42.39 13.07
CA ASN A 169 4.46 43.58 13.49
C ASN A 169 3.15 43.25 14.23
N VAL A 170 3.20 42.27 15.13
CA VAL A 170 2.04 41.92 15.97
C VAL A 170 1.82 43.05 16.95
N ILE A 171 0.73 43.78 16.78
CA ILE A 171 0.26 44.84 17.67
C ILE A 171 -1.16 44.55 18.15
N ASP A 172 -1.56 45.12 19.27
CA ASP A 172 -2.93 45.01 19.74
C ASP A 172 -3.92 45.62 18.76
N LEU A 173 -5.05 44.95 18.56
CA LEU A 173 -6.09 45.40 17.65
C LEU A 173 -6.94 46.53 18.32
N ASP A 174 -6.68 47.75 17.97
CA ASP A 174 -7.50 48.87 18.42
C ASP A 174 -8.94 48.80 17.92
N GLY A 175 -9.88 49.14 18.77
CA GLY A 175 -11.29 49.18 18.41
C GLY A 175 -11.94 47.83 18.15
N ALA A 176 -11.35 46.72 18.63
CA ALA A 176 -11.83 45.36 18.40
C ALA A 176 -13.32 45.17 18.73
N ILE A 177 -13.79 45.70 19.86
CA ILE A 177 -15.22 45.61 20.26
C ILE A 177 -16.11 46.38 19.27
N THR A 178 -15.69 47.55 18.81
CA THR A 178 -16.45 48.33 17.84
C THR A 178 -16.58 47.61 16.51
N ARG A 179 -15.51 46.95 16.04
CA ARG A 179 -15.53 46.10 14.82
C ARG A 179 -16.44 44.88 14.97
N VAL A 180 -16.39 44.22 16.12
CA VAL A 180 -17.26 43.05 16.41
C VAL A 180 -18.74 43.47 16.41
N LYS A 181 -19.08 44.63 16.95
CA LYS A 181 -20.46 45.17 16.92
C LYS A 181 -20.98 45.45 15.50
N GLN A 182 -20.10 45.70 14.53
CA GLN A 182 -20.46 45.90 13.13
C GLN A 182 -20.77 44.63 12.36
N LEU A 183 -20.41 43.43 12.88
CA LEU A 183 -20.60 42.13 12.19
C LEU A 183 -22.07 41.76 12.00
N ALA A 184 -23.00 42.35 12.72
CA ALA A 184 -24.45 42.12 12.63
C ALA A 184 -24.80 40.61 12.53
N PRO A 185 -24.38 39.77 13.48
CA PRO A 185 -24.62 38.30 13.41
C PRO A 185 -26.12 38.03 13.40
N LYS A 186 -26.52 37.04 12.58
CA LYS A 186 -27.92 36.60 12.44
C LYS A 186 -28.12 35.22 13.02
N ARG A 187 -29.19 35.04 13.74
CA ARG A 187 -29.74 33.72 14.13
C ARG A 187 -30.85 33.37 13.16
N PHE A 188 -30.86 32.14 12.67
CA PHE A 188 -31.90 31.63 11.80
C PHE A 188 -32.28 30.21 12.19
N ASN A 189 -33.45 29.78 11.78
CA ASN A 189 -33.91 28.40 11.84
C ASN A 189 -34.05 27.90 10.42
N PHE A 190 -33.76 26.63 10.24
CA PHE A 190 -34.06 25.90 9.00
C PHE A 190 -35.48 25.41 9.02
#